data_3ae5106ecf601810d53f8f3f28accb66
#
_entry.id   3ae5106ecf601810d53f8f3f28accb66
#
_cell.length_a   1.000
_cell.length_b   1.000
_cell.length_c   1.000
_cell.angle_alpha   90.00
_cell.angle_beta   90.00
_cell.angle_gamma   90.00
#
_symmetry.space_group_name_H-M   'P 1'
#
loop_
_entity.id
_entity.type
_entity.pdbx_description
1 polymer ?
#
loop_
_entity_poly.entity_id
_entity_poly.type
_entity_poly.pdbx_seq_one_letter_code
_entity_poly.pdbx_strand_id
1 'polypeptide(L)'
;MQMLVGSVFGFLFVVAIGVASADDTPTSNPALPEIELAPAVVVAAGVDSINTNAVTRLTATSELGSQVGTAFRLEDRRVATVTHTVLDATEVSLSGGETLISVDLDDVESSRLHDVSTIVDDTPGPSLPIATRPGVVGDSVALAGIPPSNRIEVVTGEIIDRTDGVAYGIGRPDVYVISAPVELGWSGGPVVNAFGEVIAIIVGTEQVTGVTLAVPIEHLPNP
;
A
#
# COMPACT_ATOMS: atom_id res chain seq x y z
N MET A 1 -10.02 -40.59 -27.04
CA MET A 1 -8.89 -39.96 -27.72
C MET A 1 -9.49 -38.92 -28.68
N GLN A 2 -9.69 -37.70 -28.18
CA GLN A 2 -10.22 -36.59 -28.99
C GLN A 2 -9.38 -35.35 -28.63
N MET A 3 -8.64 -34.86 -29.61
CA MET A 3 -7.88 -33.61 -29.56
C MET A 3 -8.85 -32.44 -29.65
N LEU A 4 -8.71 -31.47 -28.74
CA LEU A 4 -9.34 -30.16 -28.89
C LEU A 4 -8.28 -29.16 -29.34
N VAL A 5 -8.52 -28.63 -30.55
CA VAL A 5 -7.71 -27.60 -31.19
C VAL A 5 -8.13 -26.24 -30.61
N GLY A 6 -7.20 -25.53 -30.01
CA GLY A 6 -7.40 -24.16 -29.55
C GLY A 6 -7.35 -23.18 -30.72
N SER A 7 -8.39 -22.34 -30.81
CA SER A 7 -8.51 -21.30 -31.84
C SER A 7 -7.90 -20.01 -31.34
N VAL A 8 -6.86 -19.54 -32.04
CA VAL A 8 -6.22 -18.23 -31.84
C VAL A 8 -7.03 -17.19 -32.62
N PHE A 9 -7.71 -16.27 -31.94
CA PHE A 9 -8.30 -15.10 -32.58
C PHE A 9 -7.27 -13.97 -32.70
N GLY A 10 -6.75 -13.79 -33.90
CA GLY A 10 -6.00 -12.61 -34.27
C GLY A 10 -6.94 -11.46 -34.64
N PHE A 11 -6.81 -10.32 -34.00
CA PHE A 11 -7.47 -9.10 -34.42
C PHE A 11 -6.65 -8.42 -35.51
N LEU A 12 -7.22 -8.38 -36.72
CA LEU A 12 -6.67 -7.64 -37.86
C LEU A 12 -7.20 -6.20 -37.81
N PHE A 13 -6.33 -5.22 -37.54
CA PHE A 13 -6.65 -3.80 -37.72
C PHE A 13 -6.58 -3.43 -39.19
N VAL A 14 -7.71 -3.10 -39.81
CA VAL A 14 -7.78 -2.50 -41.12
C VAL A 14 -7.69 -0.98 -40.96
N VAL A 15 -6.57 -0.41 -41.40
CA VAL A 15 -6.43 1.06 -41.51
C VAL A 15 -7.02 1.48 -42.88
N ALA A 16 -8.13 2.20 -42.85
CA ALA A 16 -8.70 2.84 -44.01
C ALA A 16 -7.95 4.16 -44.27
N ILE A 17 -7.19 4.24 -45.35
CA ILE A 17 -6.58 5.48 -45.82
C ILE A 17 -7.62 6.24 -46.67
N GLY A 18 -8.20 7.27 -46.05
CA GLY A 18 -9.01 8.24 -46.77
C GLY A 18 -8.12 9.28 -47.48
N VAL A 19 -8.17 9.32 -48.80
CA VAL A 19 -7.56 10.39 -49.58
C VAL A 19 -8.52 11.58 -49.57
N ALA A 20 -8.22 12.65 -48.87
CA ALA A 20 -8.91 13.94 -49.01
C ALA A 20 -8.12 14.86 -49.92
N SER A 21 -8.80 15.40 -50.93
CA SER A 21 -8.26 16.40 -51.86
C SER A 21 -7.93 17.70 -51.17
N ALA A 22 -6.83 18.27 -51.59
CA ALA A 22 -6.33 19.59 -51.17
C ALA A 22 -7.19 20.72 -51.74
N ASP A 23 -7.55 21.65 -50.88
CA ASP A 23 -7.49 23.12 -51.11
C ASP A 23 -7.96 23.81 -49.81
N ASP A 24 -7.01 24.12 -48.95
CA ASP A 24 -7.19 25.18 -47.96
C ASP A 24 -5.82 25.71 -47.55
N THR A 25 -5.65 27.00 -47.79
CA THR A 25 -4.49 27.80 -47.38
C THR A 25 -4.35 27.76 -45.86
N PRO A 26 -3.17 27.48 -45.30
CA PRO A 26 -2.98 27.49 -43.87
C PRO A 26 -2.99 28.91 -43.32
N THR A 27 -4.05 29.28 -42.60
CA THR A 27 -4.00 30.42 -41.68
C THR A 27 -3.01 30.06 -40.58
N SER A 28 -1.90 30.79 -40.53
CA SER A 28 -0.88 30.63 -39.49
C SER A 28 -1.50 30.92 -38.12
N ASN A 29 -1.82 29.86 -37.40
CA ASN A 29 -2.13 29.95 -35.98
C ASN A 29 -0.82 30.29 -35.24
N PRO A 30 -0.77 31.36 -34.41
CA PRO A 30 0.44 31.64 -33.65
C PRO A 30 0.77 30.43 -32.75
N ALA A 31 1.96 29.89 -32.90
CA ALA A 31 2.44 28.80 -32.08
C ALA A 31 2.32 29.23 -30.61
N LEU A 32 1.61 28.43 -29.82
CA LEU A 32 1.61 28.60 -28.37
C LEU A 32 3.06 28.46 -27.86
N PRO A 33 3.47 29.29 -26.89
CA PRO A 33 4.82 29.16 -26.36
C PRO A 33 5.02 27.75 -25.82
N GLU A 34 6.08 27.11 -26.28
CA GLU A 34 6.52 25.81 -25.80
C GLU A 34 6.90 26.00 -24.32
N ILE A 35 6.07 25.46 -23.42
CA ILE A 35 6.37 25.46 -21.99
C ILE A 35 7.41 24.36 -21.80
N GLU A 36 8.68 24.75 -21.71
CA GLU A 36 9.75 23.86 -21.30
C GLU A 36 9.50 23.48 -19.83
N LEU A 37 8.89 22.30 -19.62
CA LEU A 37 8.75 21.72 -18.29
C LEU A 37 10.14 21.37 -17.77
N ALA A 38 10.54 22.01 -16.68
CA ALA A 38 11.74 21.60 -15.98
C ALA A 38 11.64 20.10 -15.66
N PRO A 39 12.75 19.34 -15.78
CA PRO A 39 12.73 17.93 -15.48
C PRO A 39 12.22 17.71 -14.06
N ALA A 40 11.22 16.86 -13.91
CA ALA A 40 10.70 16.49 -12.60
C ALA A 40 11.86 15.86 -11.81
N VAL A 41 12.16 16.42 -10.65
CA VAL A 41 13.12 15.81 -9.72
C VAL A 41 12.42 14.61 -9.12
N VAL A 42 12.79 13.42 -9.57
CA VAL A 42 12.31 12.17 -8.97
C VAL A 42 13.08 11.97 -7.66
N VAL A 43 12.40 12.17 -6.53
CA VAL A 43 12.94 11.86 -5.21
C VAL A 43 12.58 10.41 -4.92
N ALA A 44 13.59 9.54 -4.86
CA ALA A 44 13.39 8.14 -4.52
C ALA A 44 13.25 7.97 -3.00
N ALA A 45 12.29 7.16 -2.57
CA ALA A 45 12.20 6.72 -1.18
C ALA A 45 13.39 5.79 -0.87
N GLY A 46 14.02 6.02 0.27
CA GLY A 46 15.09 5.18 0.79
C GLY A 46 14.70 4.51 2.11
N VAL A 47 15.52 3.60 2.58
CA VAL A 47 15.30 2.93 3.87
C VAL A 47 15.22 3.91 5.05
N ASP A 48 15.87 5.06 4.94
CA ASP A 48 15.84 6.12 5.95
C ASP A 48 14.59 7.00 5.88
N SER A 49 13.70 6.80 4.90
CA SER A 49 12.45 7.56 4.80
C SER A 49 11.47 7.21 5.92
N ILE A 50 11.59 6.05 6.56
CA ILE A 50 10.70 5.61 7.64
C ILE A 50 11.30 5.89 9.00
N ASN A 51 10.57 6.61 9.86
CA ASN A 51 10.88 6.65 11.29
C ASN A 51 10.48 5.32 11.93
N THR A 52 11.40 4.38 11.99
CA THR A 52 11.16 3.03 12.50
C THR A 52 10.76 2.99 13.98
N ASN A 53 11.04 4.04 14.75
CA ASN A 53 10.60 4.13 16.15
C ASN A 53 9.07 4.28 16.29
N ALA A 54 8.38 4.62 15.20
CA ALA A 54 6.92 4.65 15.15
C ALA A 54 6.30 3.28 14.82
N VAL A 55 7.13 2.28 14.44
CA VAL A 55 6.68 0.93 14.06
C VAL A 55 6.76 -0.01 15.24
N THR A 56 5.73 -0.77 15.48
CA THR A 56 5.59 -1.66 16.64
C THR A 56 5.06 -3.04 16.21
N ARG A 57 5.42 -4.07 16.98
CA ARG A 57 4.84 -5.39 16.82
C ARG A 57 3.44 -5.41 17.42
N LEU A 58 2.50 -5.96 16.68
CA LEU A 58 1.17 -6.27 17.17
C LEU A 58 1.06 -7.77 17.42
N THR A 59 0.50 -8.14 18.57
CA THR A 59 0.12 -9.52 18.89
C THR A 59 -1.36 -9.53 19.24
N ALA A 60 -2.13 -10.36 18.56
CA ALA A 60 -3.55 -10.55 18.82
C ALA A 60 -3.79 -12.02 19.20
N THR A 61 -4.46 -12.23 20.31
CA THR A 61 -4.80 -13.56 20.85
C THR A 61 -6.29 -13.81 20.74
N SER A 62 -6.67 -14.98 20.28
CA SER A 62 -8.05 -15.45 20.18
C SER A 62 -8.16 -16.86 20.78
N GLU A 63 -9.37 -17.42 20.82
CA GLU A 63 -9.57 -18.82 21.20
C GLU A 63 -8.83 -19.82 20.30
N LEU A 64 -8.51 -19.42 19.08
CA LEU A 64 -7.81 -20.27 18.09
C LEU A 64 -6.29 -20.16 18.16
N GLY A 65 -5.76 -19.24 18.97
CA GLY A 65 -4.33 -19.01 19.13
C GLY A 65 -3.93 -17.56 18.95
N SER A 66 -2.63 -17.31 18.85
CA SER A 66 -2.08 -15.97 18.70
C SER A 66 -1.59 -15.72 17.27
N GLN A 67 -1.91 -14.53 16.77
CA GLN A 67 -1.41 -13.99 15.50
C GLN A 67 -0.46 -12.83 15.77
N VAL A 68 0.47 -12.61 14.85
CA VAL A 68 1.40 -11.50 14.94
C VAL A 68 1.35 -10.69 13.65
N GLY A 69 1.50 -9.40 13.80
CA GLY A 69 1.54 -8.43 12.72
C GLY A 69 2.39 -7.23 13.09
N THR A 70 2.35 -6.25 12.24
CA THR A 70 2.95 -4.95 12.44
C THR A 70 1.86 -3.91 12.64
N ALA A 71 2.15 -2.90 13.44
CA ALA A 71 1.34 -1.72 13.58
C ALA A 71 2.26 -0.48 13.59
N PHE A 72 1.73 0.70 13.37
CA PHE A 72 2.51 1.92 13.43
C PHE A 72 1.68 3.09 13.90
N ARG A 73 2.34 4.02 14.61
CA ARG A 73 1.70 5.21 15.16
C ARG A 73 1.63 6.33 14.13
N LEU A 74 0.46 6.97 14.04
CA LEU A 74 0.18 8.15 13.24
C LEU A 74 0.22 9.43 14.09
N GLU A 75 0.43 10.59 13.46
CA GLU A 75 0.50 11.88 14.15
C GLU A 75 -0.81 12.29 14.83
N ASP A 76 -1.93 11.75 14.37
CA ASP A 76 -3.26 12.01 14.91
C ASP A 76 -3.64 11.14 16.13
N ARG A 77 -2.64 10.52 16.77
CA ARG A 77 -2.78 9.66 17.96
C ARG A 77 -3.53 8.36 17.70
N ARG A 78 -3.48 7.88 16.46
CA ARG A 78 -3.96 6.55 16.10
C ARG A 78 -2.78 5.61 15.85
N VAL A 79 -3.00 4.35 16.14
CA VAL A 79 -2.15 3.25 15.66
C VAL A 79 -2.90 2.56 14.54
N ALA A 80 -2.26 2.43 13.39
CA ALA A 80 -2.81 1.74 12.23
C ALA A 80 -2.29 0.31 12.14
N THR A 81 -3.14 -0.60 11.70
CA THR A 81 -2.83 -2.01 11.42
C THR A 81 -3.85 -2.60 10.45
N VAL A 82 -3.86 -3.93 10.28
CA VAL A 82 -4.84 -4.65 9.45
C VAL A 82 -5.91 -5.34 10.27
N THR A 83 -7.14 -5.40 9.69
CA THR A 83 -8.29 -6.02 10.36
C THR A 83 -8.12 -7.51 10.57
N HIS A 84 -7.58 -8.24 9.59
CA HIS A 84 -7.47 -9.70 9.69
C HIS A 84 -6.59 -10.17 10.86
N THR A 85 -5.67 -9.32 11.34
CA THR A 85 -4.84 -9.66 12.51
C THR A 85 -5.59 -9.45 13.83
N VAL A 86 -6.47 -8.43 13.92
CA VAL A 86 -7.20 -8.09 15.16
C VAL A 86 -8.62 -8.65 15.20
N LEU A 87 -9.10 -9.18 14.08
CA LEU A 87 -10.44 -9.75 13.97
C LEU A 87 -10.60 -10.95 14.92
N ASP A 88 -11.70 -10.94 15.67
CA ASP A 88 -12.05 -11.98 16.64
C ASP A 88 -10.99 -12.18 17.77
N ALA A 89 -10.09 -11.21 17.95
CA ALA A 89 -9.17 -11.22 19.08
C ALA A 89 -9.91 -11.01 20.41
N THR A 90 -9.48 -11.71 21.43
CA THR A 90 -9.89 -11.51 22.83
C THR A 90 -8.89 -10.63 23.59
N GLU A 91 -7.70 -10.49 23.06
CA GLU A 91 -6.64 -9.63 23.59
C GLU A 91 -5.77 -9.12 22.44
N VAL A 92 -5.44 -7.84 22.47
CA VAL A 92 -4.49 -7.20 21.55
C VAL A 92 -3.43 -6.47 22.36
N SER A 93 -2.17 -6.63 21.97
CA SER A 93 -1.06 -5.94 22.59
C SER A 93 -0.09 -5.39 21.54
N LEU A 94 0.49 -4.23 21.86
CA LEU A 94 1.53 -3.57 21.09
C LEU A 94 2.85 -3.67 21.85
N SER A 95 3.93 -4.05 21.21
CA SER A 95 5.25 -4.12 21.82
C SER A 95 6.26 -3.33 21.01
N GLY A 96 6.86 -2.32 21.64
CA GLY A 96 7.96 -1.52 21.11
C GLY A 96 9.13 -1.53 22.08
N GLY A 97 10.23 -2.17 21.70
CA GLY A 97 11.36 -2.39 22.61
C GLY A 97 10.96 -3.23 23.84
N GLU A 98 11.15 -2.69 25.03
CA GLU A 98 10.79 -3.35 26.31
C GLU A 98 9.36 -3.05 26.79
N THR A 99 8.64 -2.19 26.07
CA THR A 99 7.29 -1.77 26.47
C THR A 99 6.24 -2.66 25.83
N LEU A 100 5.34 -3.20 26.65
CA LEU A 100 4.13 -3.91 26.23
C LEU A 100 2.92 -3.06 26.62
N ILE A 101 2.08 -2.73 25.65
CA ILE A 101 0.84 -1.98 25.84
C ILE A 101 -0.32 -2.92 25.52
N SER A 102 -1.20 -3.17 26.49
CA SER A 102 -2.46 -3.85 26.24
C SER A 102 -3.46 -2.85 25.65
N VAL A 103 -4.14 -3.28 24.59
CA VAL A 103 -5.13 -2.47 23.87
C VAL A 103 -6.52 -2.83 24.37
N ASP A 104 -7.35 -1.82 24.66
CA ASP A 104 -8.77 -2.02 24.88
C ASP A 104 -9.43 -2.32 23.51
N LEU A 105 -10.15 -3.41 23.42
CA LEU A 105 -10.80 -3.81 22.17
C LEU A 105 -11.93 -2.86 21.74
N ASP A 106 -12.49 -2.11 22.70
CA ASP A 106 -13.47 -1.07 22.41
C ASP A 106 -12.85 0.14 21.68
N ASP A 107 -11.52 0.30 21.76
CA ASP A 107 -10.76 1.33 21.04
C ASP A 107 -10.36 0.91 19.62
N VAL A 108 -10.74 -0.29 19.17
CA VAL A 108 -10.38 -0.81 17.84
C VAL A 108 -11.51 -0.56 16.85
N GLU A 109 -11.27 0.29 15.88
CA GLU A 109 -12.16 0.49 14.73
C GLU A 109 -11.65 -0.23 13.50
N SER A 110 -12.53 -0.95 12.79
CA SER A 110 -12.14 -1.82 11.67
C SER A 110 -12.97 -1.61 10.42
N SER A 111 -12.31 -1.49 9.28
CA SER A 111 -12.90 -1.60 7.94
C SER A 111 -12.67 -3.01 7.38
N ARG A 112 -13.68 -3.87 7.51
CA ARG A 112 -13.59 -5.24 6.96
C ARG A 112 -13.49 -5.27 5.43
N LEU A 113 -14.07 -4.27 4.76
CA LEU A 113 -14.02 -4.16 3.30
C LEU A 113 -12.59 -3.94 2.80
N HIS A 114 -11.86 -3.04 3.45
CA HIS A 114 -10.49 -2.67 3.07
C HIS A 114 -9.42 -3.38 3.89
N ASP A 115 -9.82 -4.13 4.95
CA ASP A 115 -8.90 -4.87 5.81
C ASP A 115 -7.92 -3.98 6.59
N VAL A 116 -8.36 -2.83 7.01
CA VAL A 116 -7.57 -1.89 7.82
C VAL A 116 -8.28 -1.54 9.11
N SER A 117 -7.51 -1.36 10.17
CA SER A 117 -8.01 -1.02 11.50
C SER A 117 -7.20 0.11 12.11
N THR A 118 -7.86 0.88 12.96
CA THR A 118 -7.24 1.87 13.82
C THR A 118 -7.47 1.54 15.28
N ILE A 119 -6.52 1.93 16.11
CA ILE A 119 -6.56 1.81 17.57
C ILE A 119 -6.29 3.19 18.11
N VAL A 120 -7.12 3.68 19.03
CA VAL A 120 -6.85 4.94 19.73
C VAL A 120 -5.67 4.75 20.69
N ASP A 121 -4.66 5.62 20.58
CA ASP A 121 -3.48 5.57 21.45
C ASP A 121 -3.03 6.97 21.83
N ASP A 122 -3.40 7.37 23.04
CA ASP A 122 -3.01 8.66 23.62
C ASP A 122 -1.59 8.70 24.17
N THR A 123 -0.84 7.59 24.08
CA THR A 123 0.53 7.51 24.59
C THR A 123 1.46 8.39 23.74
N PRO A 124 2.20 9.35 24.31
CA PRO A 124 3.19 10.12 23.56
C PRO A 124 4.29 9.23 22.99
N GLY A 125 4.68 9.49 21.75
CA GLY A 125 5.77 8.73 21.11
C GLY A 125 6.02 9.15 19.67
N PRO A 126 7.04 8.56 19.04
CA PRO A 126 7.30 8.74 17.62
C PRO A 126 6.10 8.33 16.78
N SER A 127 5.84 9.08 15.72
CA SER A 127 4.72 8.89 14.81
C SER A 127 5.15 9.14 13.36
N LEU A 128 4.30 8.71 12.41
CA LEU A 128 4.46 8.95 11.00
C LEU A 128 3.37 9.90 10.50
N PRO A 129 3.72 10.90 9.68
CA PRO A 129 2.73 11.77 9.04
C PRO A 129 1.94 11.00 7.98
N ILE A 130 0.68 11.39 7.80
CA ILE A 130 -0.17 10.86 6.74
C ILE A 130 0.02 11.71 5.48
N ALA A 131 0.24 11.08 4.34
CA ALA A 131 0.36 11.76 3.07
C ALA A 131 -0.95 12.50 2.71
N THR A 132 -0.81 13.70 2.22
CA THR A 132 -1.94 14.52 1.73
C THR A 132 -2.33 14.17 0.29
N ARG A 133 -1.52 13.36 -0.39
CA ARG A 133 -1.76 12.90 -1.76
C ARG A 133 -1.62 11.37 -1.82
N PRO A 134 -2.49 10.71 -2.56
CA PRO A 134 -2.34 9.29 -2.82
C PRO A 134 -1.05 9.00 -3.59
N GLY A 135 -0.51 7.80 -3.42
CA GLY A 135 0.56 7.29 -4.27
C GLY A 135 0.08 7.08 -5.70
N VAL A 136 1.00 7.16 -6.64
CA VAL A 136 0.73 6.89 -8.06
C VAL A 136 1.68 5.83 -8.59
N VAL A 137 1.28 5.14 -9.66
CA VAL A 137 2.15 4.16 -10.33
C VAL A 137 3.44 4.84 -10.79
N GLY A 138 4.58 4.23 -10.49
CA GLY A 138 5.92 4.76 -10.71
C GLY A 138 6.53 5.44 -9.47
N ASP A 139 5.76 5.65 -8.40
CA ASP A 139 6.32 6.21 -7.16
C ASP A 139 7.23 5.19 -6.48
N SER A 140 8.43 5.65 -6.10
CA SER A 140 9.32 4.92 -5.21
C SER A 140 8.82 5.01 -3.78
N VAL A 141 8.77 3.87 -3.09
CA VAL A 141 8.24 3.74 -1.74
C VAL A 141 9.18 2.95 -0.83
N ALA A 142 9.09 3.19 0.46
CA ALA A 142 9.71 2.35 1.47
C ALA A 142 8.63 1.68 2.34
N LEU A 143 8.87 0.44 2.69
CA LEU A 143 7.98 -0.41 3.47
C LEU A 143 8.69 -0.84 4.74
N ALA A 144 7.99 -0.88 5.87
CA ALA A 144 8.53 -1.44 7.10
C ALA A 144 7.63 -2.52 7.69
N GLY A 145 8.25 -3.52 8.30
CA GLY A 145 7.53 -4.58 8.99
C GLY A 145 8.38 -5.29 10.03
N ILE A 146 7.72 -6.13 10.83
CA ILE A 146 8.35 -6.91 11.89
C ILE A 146 8.08 -8.39 11.65
N PRO A 147 9.00 -9.07 10.96
CA PRO A 147 8.90 -10.51 10.71
C PRO A 147 9.04 -11.32 12.02
N PRO A 148 8.92 -12.65 11.96
CA PRO A 148 9.11 -13.53 13.14
C PRO A 148 10.46 -13.38 13.84
N SER A 149 11.48 -12.84 13.16
CA SER A 149 12.78 -12.49 13.74
C SER A 149 12.69 -11.43 14.85
N ASN A 150 11.56 -10.75 14.97
CA ASN A 150 11.27 -9.66 15.91
C ASN A 150 12.16 -8.44 15.76
N ARG A 151 12.68 -8.21 14.56
CA ARG A 151 13.44 -7.01 14.19
C ARG A 151 12.64 -6.20 13.18
N ILE A 152 12.69 -4.89 13.30
CA ILE A 152 12.13 -4.02 12.26
C ILE A 152 13.03 -4.14 11.04
N GLU A 153 12.41 -4.46 9.93
CA GLU A 153 13.06 -4.52 8.62
C GLU A 153 12.43 -3.49 7.69
N VAL A 154 13.24 -2.92 6.81
CA VAL A 154 12.80 -1.91 5.84
C VAL A 154 13.29 -2.33 4.47
N VAL A 155 12.38 -2.31 3.49
CA VAL A 155 12.70 -2.53 2.07
C VAL A 155 12.17 -1.38 1.24
N THR A 156 12.74 -1.20 0.05
CA THR A 156 12.26 -0.23 -0.92
C THR A 156 11.65 -0.93 -2.14
N GLY A 157 10.72 -0.28 -2.77
CA GLY A 157 10.06 -0.76 -3.98
C GLY A 157 9.45 0.39 -4.78
N GLU A 158 8.64 0.03 -5.75
CA GLU A 158 7.91 0.94 -6.61
C GLU A 158 6.45 0.52 -6.68
N ILE A 159 5.52 1.45 -6.69
CA ILE A 159 4.11 1.17 -7.01
C ILE A 159 4.03 0.83 -8.50
N ILE A 160 3.74 -0.43 -8.81
CA ILE A 160 3.68 -0.91 -10.20
C ILE A 160 2.25 -0.98 -10.75
N ASP A 161 1.23 -1.00 -9.85
CA ASP A 161 -0.19 -0.97 -10.22
C ASP A 161 -1.04 -0.44 -9.06
N ARG A 162 -2.27 0.01 -9.37
CA ARG A 162 -3.36 0.24 -8.41
C ARG A 162 -4.63 -0.38 -8.99
N THR A 163 -5.17 -1.37 -8.30
CA THR A 163 -6.24 -2.21 -8.85
C THR A 163 -7.11 -2.79 -7.74
N ASP A 164 -8.15 -3.55 -8.10
CA ASP A 164 -8.80 -4.43 -7.13
C ASP A 164 -7.89 -5.63 -6.81
N GLY A 165 -7.90 -6.07 -5.57
CA GLY A 165 -7.08 -7.19 -5.11
C GLY A 165 -7.57 -8.57 -5.55
N VAL A 166 -8.65 -8.67 -6.31
CA VAL A 166 -9.25 -9.95 -6.73
C VAL A 166 -8.29 -10.73 -7.62
N ALA A 167 -7.57 -10.05 -8.51
CA ALA A 167 -6.55 -10.66 -9.36
C ALA A 167 -5.40 -11.31 -8.57
N TYR A 168 -5.20 -10.86 -7.34
CA TYR A 168 -4.16 -11.33 -6.41
C TYR A 168 -4.72 -12.20 -5.26
N GLY A 169 -6.00 -12.56 -5.33
CA GLY A 169 -6.65 -13.48 -4.39
C GLY A 169 -7.01 -12.89 -3.02
N ILE A 170 -6.88 -11.58 -2.81
CA ILE A 170 -7.20 -10.97 -1.51
C ILE A 170 -8.57 -10.30 -1.44
N GLY A 171 -9.29 -10.17 -2.54
CA GLY A 171 -10.68 -9.68 -2.57
C GLY A 171 -10.89 -8.28 -2.00
N ARG A 172 -9.86 -7.41 -2.00
CA ARG A 172 -9.96 -6.03 -1.56
C ARG A 172 -10.24 -5.11 -2.74
N PRO A 173 -11.14 -4.11 -2.59
CA PRO A 173 -11.60 -3.32 -3.75
C PRO A 173 -10.56 -2.33 -4.29
N ASP A 174 -9.55 -1.97 -3.52
CA ASP A 174 -8.54 -0.97 -3.89
C ASP A 174 -7.21 -1.28 -3.21
N VAL A 175 -6.19 -1.60 -3.98
CA VAL A 175 -4.84 -1.90 -3.47
C VAL A 175 -3.77 -1.36 -4.40
N TYR A 176 -2.66 -0.94 -3.81
CA TYR A 176 -1.40 -0.78 -4.52
C TYR A 176 -0.71 -2.13 -4.64
N VAL A 177 -0.15 -2.40 -5.81
CA VAL A 177 0.77 -3.50 -6.09
C VAL A 177 2.18 -2.93 -6.08
N ILE A 178 3.04 -3.44 -5.21
CA ILE A 178 4.37 -2.88 -4.98
C ILE A 178 5.43 -3.93 -5.30
N SER A 179 6.45 -3.54 -6.06
CA SER A 179 7.58 -4.39 -6.46
C SER A 179 8.59 -4.58 -5.32
N ALA A 180 8.12 -5.06 -4.18
CA ALA A 180 8.97 -5.35 -3.02
C ALA A 180 8.49 -6.63 -2.35
N PRO A 181 9.37 -7.60 -2.08
CA PRO A 181 8.99 -8.79 -1.32
C PRO A 181 8.90 -8.44 0.17
N VAL A 182 7.84 -8.92 0.82
CA VAL A 182 7.69 -8.85 2.28
C VAL A 182 7.39 -10.25 2.84
N GLU A 183 7.60 -10.44 4.13
CA GLU A 183 7.44 -11.72 4.80
C GLU A 183 6.22 -11.73 5.73
N LEU A 184 5.92 -12.90 6.30
CA LEU A 184 4.91 -13.02 7.35
C LEU A 184 5.25 -12.08 8.52
N GLY A 185 4.22 -11.47 9.12
CA GLY A 185 4.37 -10.50 10.18
C GLY A 185 4.46 -9.05 9.70
N TRP A 186 4.65 -8.78 8.41
CA TRP A 186 4.64 -7.43 7.87
C TRP A 186 3.24 -6.85 7.69
N SER A 187 2.18 -7.68 7.70
CA SER A 187 0.79 -7.23 7.64
C SER A 187 0.53 -6.17 8.70
N GLY A 188 -0.02 -5.04 8.29
CA GLY A 188 -0.23 -3.85 9.12
C GLY A 188 0.93 -2.86 9.14
N GLY A 189 2.03 -3.14 8.47
CA GLY A 189 3.18 -2.24 8.35
C GLY A 189 2.92 -1.05 7.42
N PRO A 190 3.63 0.08 7.61
CA PRO A 190 3.49 1.26 6.79
C PRO A 190 4.17 1.13 5.43
N VAL A 191 3.57 1.76 4.42
CA VAL A 191 4.21 2.13 3.16
C VAL A 191 4.32 3.64 3.13
N VAL A 192 5.53 4.17 2.98
CA VAL A 192 5.76 5.61 2.95
C VAL A 192 6.32 6.06 1.60
N ASN A 193 6.02 7.31 1.25
CA ASN A 193 6.62 7.99 0.11
C ASN A 193 8.05 8.49 0.43
N ALA A 194 8.67 9.16 -0.52
CA ALA A 194 10.03 9.71 -0.37
C ALA A 194 10.17 10.79 0.72
N PHE A 195 9.06 11.31 1.23
CA PHE A 195 9.03 12.33 2.29
C PHE A 195 8.78 11.72 3.68
N GLY A 196 8.66 10.39 3.78
CA GLY A 196 8.35 9.69 5.02
C GLY A 196 6.87 9.73 5.42
N GLU A 197 5.99 10.17 4.52
CA GLU A 197 4.55 10.24 4.75
C GLU A 197 3.90 8.91 4.37
N VAL A 198 3.01 8.41 5.21
CA VAL A 198 2.29 7.15 4.98
C VAL A 198 1.28 7.31 3.85
N ILE A 199 1.38 6.47 2.84
CA ILE A 199 0.45 6.40 1.71
C ILE A 199 -0.40 5.13 1.72
N ALA A 200 0.05 4.05 2.38
CA ALA A 200 -0.68 2.79 2.42
C ALA A 200 -0.27 1.92 3.62
N ILE A 201 -1.02 0.82 3.81
CA ILE A 201 -0.83 -0.20 4.83
C ILE A 201 -0.66 -1.55 4.15
N ILE A 202 0.39 -2.29 4.49
CA ILE A 202 0.67 -3.64 3.97
C ILE A 202 -0.44 -4.60 4.43
N VAL A 203 -1.11 -5.26 3.50
CA VAL A 203 -2.12 -6.28 3.80
C VAL A 203 -1.67 -7.69 3.48
N GLY A 204 -0.64 -7.86 2.66
CA GLY A 204 -0.12 -9.17 2.33
C GLY A 204 0.85 -9.17 1.16
N THR A 205 1.22 -10.36 0.74
CA THR A 205 2.07 -10.60 -0.43
C THR A 205 1.44 -11.66 -1.33
N GLU A 206 1.58 -11.46 -2.64
CA GLU A 206 1.27 -12.50 -3.60
C GLU A 206 2.53 -13.40 -3.76
N GLN A 207 2.37 -14.69 -3.45
CA GLN A 207 3.52 -15.58 -3.27
C GLN A 207 4.22 -16.02 -4.56
N VAL A 208 3.53 -15.96 -5.70
CA VAL A 208 4.08 -16.42 -6.99
C VAL A 208 5.01 -15.36 -7.58
N THR A 209 4.58 -14.10 -7.54
CA THR A 209 5.33 -12.98 -8.10
C THR A 209 6.20 -12.26 -7.07
N GLY A 210 5.91 -12.46 -5.78
CA GLY A 210 6.63 -11.78 -4.69
C GLY A 210 6.29 -10.30 -4.55
N VAL A 211 5.17 -9.84 -5.13
CA VAL A 211 4.73 -8.46 -4.95
C VAL A 211 4.02 -8.26 -3.63
N THR A 212 4.14 -7.08 -3.06
CA THR A 212 3.40 -6.66 -1.88
C THR A 212 2.10 -5.99 -2.28
N LEU A 213 1.04 -6.29 -1.54
CA LEU A 213 -0.27 -5.66 -1.66
C LEU A 213 -0.49 -4.75 -0.46
N ALA A 214 -0.86 -3.50 -0.72
CA ALA A 214 -1.07 -2.50 0.32
C ALA A 214 -2.35 -1.70 0.05
N VAL A 215 -3.15 -1.50 1.08
CA VAL A 215 -4.39 -0.70 1.02
C VAL A 215 -4.04 0.77 1.20
N PRO A 216 -4.54 1.69 0.34
CA PRO A 216 -4.34 3.12 0.49
C PRO A 216 -4.78 3.63 1.87
N ILE A 217 -4.00 4.56 2.44
CA ILE A 217 -4.22 5.11 3.79
C ILE A 217 -5.56 5.83 3.93
N GLU A 218 -6.13 6.31 2.84
CA GLU A 218 -7.43 6.97 2.78
C GLU A 218 -8.62 6.08 3.17
N HIS A 219 -8.41 4.75 3.22
CA HIS A 219 -9.41 3.78 3.65
C HIS A 219 -9.37 3.47 5.15
N LEU A 220 -8.48 4.11 5.90
CA LEU A 220 -8.50 4.01 7.37
C LEU A 220 -9.83 4.48 7.93
N PRO A 221 -10.41 3.77 8.91
CA PRO A 221 -11.55 4.26 9.66
C PRO A 221 -11.22 5.64 10.27
N ASN A 222 -12.19 6.55 10.19
CA ASN A 222 -12.15 7.79 10.97
C ASN A 222 -12.82 7.50 12.31
N PRO A 223 -12.20 7.88 13.44
CA PRO A 223 -12.78 7.73 14.75
C PRO A 223 -14.02 8.60 14.94
#